data_436adafbd601210599029c597801c2a2
#
_entry.id   436adafbd601210599029c597801c2a2
#
_cell.length_a   1.000
_cell.length_b   1.000
_cell.length_c   1.000
_cell.angle_alpha   90.00
_cell.angle_beta   90.00
_cell.angle_gamma   90.00
#
_symmetry.space_group_name_H-M   'P 1'
#
loop_
_entity.id
_entity.type
_entity.pdbx_description
1 polymer ?
#
loop_
_entity_poly.entity_id
_entity_poly.type
_entity_poly.pdbx_seq_one_letter_code
_entity_poly.pdbx_strand_id
1 'polypeptide(L)'
;MKNFFKILFMMLSVSFTESTWASSGAYLAGRQAISDHNFVIASKFQAKSVSADPSNSKLLESLMISFIAQGSVGKAITIAETNKVDGNLSQISQMILSAAMIKEGQNKTLLNFLNNSDEITPILKDLLLAWILMGLNDEVNANRIFDKTAQVQGMGQFANFHRAMSQLAAGKIEQAERTFSLIHKDQGNPTRRSVIFHTKILLFQGRFAEAQTLLEKWFGPTFDPEIEELLLNATNEKGYPKNSFLKTKIAIADVFHSIANLISKEADPTFTLIYSRLAQYLNTDHTDATLMSADLLVELGQFDLAIKEYEKLSSSHPQFFASELGRAEALRVSGNEKSAIKVLTKLTQQYPSSANGFRILGNHYRRLEAYDQAEISYGEAIELLEQKGEAGWFLYYVRGITRERLDIWDLAEKDFRKALSLNPNQPQVLNYLGYSLIEKNVKLDEALDMIERAVKESPDSGYIVDSLGWGYYKLGQYEKAVPNLERAAELMPIDPIVNDHLGDVYWMVGRKTEAEFQWRRALSFDPEEEEIERIKKKLKVGLTQVLKDESENPELSVK
;
A
#
# COMPACT_ATOMS: atom_id res chain seq x y z
N MET A 1 -25.66 -1.89 -68.79
CA MET A 1 -25.57 -2.97 -67.78
C MET A 1 -24.12 -3.27 -67.28
N LYS A 2 -23.09 -3.20 -68.14
CA LYS A 2 -21.69 -3.50 -67.66
C LYS A 2 -21.11 -2.48 -66.68
N ASN A 3 -21.53 -1.21 -66.72
CA ASN A 3 -21.03 -0.16 -65.82
C ASN A 3 -21.77 -0.14 -64.44
N PHE A 4 -22.96 -0.66 -64.39
CA PHE A 4 -23.72 -0.76 -63.14
C PHE A 4 -23.18 -1.86 -62.20
N PHE A 5 -22.69 -2.95 -62.79
CA PHE A 5 -22.07 -4.03 -62.05
C PHE A 5 -20.67 -3.68 -61.49
N LYS A 6 -19.92 -2.82 -62.16
CA LYS A 6 -18.59 -2.36 -61.66
C LYS A 6 -18.75 -1.39 -60.47
N ILE A 7 -19.77 -0.54 -60.44
CA ILE A 7 -20.01 0.36 -59.33
C ILE A 7 -20.57 -0.40 -58.11
N LEU A 8 -21.40 -1.43 -58.35
CA LEU A 8 -21.92 -2.27 -57.27
C LEU A 8 -20.83 -3.13 -56.62
N PHE A 9 -19.84 -3.62 -57.43
CA PHE A 9 -18.71 -4.38 -56.89
C PHE A 9 -17.70 -3.51 -56.17
N MET A 10 -17.56 -2.24 -56.55
CA MET A 10 -16.71 -1.27 -55.87
C MET A 10 -17.33 -0.78 -54.56
N MET A 11 -18.68 -0.66 -54.45
CA MET A 11 -19.37 -0.34 -53.21
C MET A 11 -19.39 -1.52 -52.22
N LEU A 12 -19.42 -2.77 -52.67
CA LEU A 12 -19.30 -3.94 -51.78
C LEU A 12 -17.87 -4.09 -51.20
N SER A 13 -16.84 -3.70 -51.95
CA SER A 13 -15.45 -3.78 -51.47
C SER A 13 -15.11 -2.67 -50.45
N VAL A 14 -15.77 -1.51 -50.51
CA VAL A 14 -15.56 -0.42 -49.56
C VAL A 14 -16.22 -0.73 -48.22
N SER A 15 -17.38 -1.43 -48.18
CA SER A 15 -18.04 -1.81 -46.92
C SER A 15 -17.31 -2.91 -46.15
N PHE A 16 -16.49 -3.75 -46.80
CA PHE A 16 -15.68 -4.76 -46.12
C PHE A 16 -14.39 -4.22 -45.51
N THR A 17 -13.85 -3.10 -46.02
CA THR A 17 -12.64 -2.48 -45.49
C THR A 17 -12.88 -1.64 -44.25
N GLU A 18 -14.04 -0.99 -44.12
CA GLU A 18 -14.37 -0.18 -42.92
C GLU A 18 -14.53 -1.03 -41.67
N SER A 19 -15.10 -2.25 -41.75
CA SER A 19 -15.25 -3.13 -40.60
C SER A 19 -13.94 -3.69 -40.08
N THR A 20 -12.97 -3.99 -40.96
CA THR A 20 -11.65 -4.51 -40.59
C THR A 20 -10.75 -3.45 -39.96
N TRP A 21 -10.79 -2.22 -40.44
CA TRP A 21 -10.04 -1.10 -39.83
C TRP A 21 -10.60 -0.70 -38.48
N ALA A 22 -11.93 -0.66 -38.34
CA ALA A 22 -12.59 -0.38 -37.07
C ALA A 22 -12.27 -1.44 -35.99
N SER A 23 -12.15 -2.72 -36.37
CA SER A 23 -11.79 -3.80 -35.44
C SER A 23 -10.33 -3.73 -34.99
N SER A 24 -9.39 -3.40 -35.90
CA SER A 24 -7.96 -3.24 -35.61
C SER A 24 -7.70 -2.07 -34.65
N GLY A 25 -8.37 -0.93 -34.86
CA GLY A 25 -8.29 0.22 -33.95
C GLY A 25 -8.83 -0.10 -32.55
N ALA A 26 -9.96 -0.81 -32.46
CA ALA A 26 -10.51 -1.24 -31.19
C ALA A 26 -9.58 -2.23 -30.47
N TYR A 27 -8.98 -3.17 -31.22
CA TYR A 27 -8.01 -4.10 -30.66
C TYR A 27 -6.79 -3.41 -30.07
N LEU A 28 -6.16 -2.49 -30.81
CA LEU A 28 -5.00 -1.73 -30.33
C LEU A 28 -5.34 -0.85 -29.13
N ALA A 29 -6.48 -0.13 -29.17
CA ALA A 29 -6.94 0.67 -28.05
C ALA A 29 -7.25 -0.18 -26.81
N GLY A 30 -7.84 -1.37 -26.99
CA GLY A 30 -8.08 -2.32 -25.91
C GLY A 30 -6.78 -2.87 -25.31
N ARG A 31 -5.77 -3.17 -26.14
CA ARG A 31 -4.44 -3.60 -25.67
C ARG A 31 -3.72 -2.50 -24.89
N GLN A 32 -3.72 -1.28 -25.41
CA GLN A 32 -3.11 -0.16 -24.71
C GLN A 32 -3.80 0.07 -23.36
N ALA A 33 -5.13 0.07 -23.32
CA ALA A 33 -5.87 0.24 -22.09
C ALA A 33 -5.59 -0.87 -21.05
N ILE A 34 -5.34 -2.11 -21.46
CA ILE A 34 -4.87 -3.19 -20.56
C ILE A 34 -3.47 -2.90 -20.05
N SER A 35 -2.55 -2.48 -20.91
CA SER A 35 -1.18 -2.11 -20.52
C SER A 35 -1.18 -0.98 -19.48
N ASP A 36 -2.13 -0.06 -19.60
CA ASP A 36 -2.34 1.07 -18.67
C ASP A 36 -3.25 0.69 -17.50
N HIS A 37 -3.61 -0.58 -17.34
CA HIS A 37 -4.55 -1.13 -16.37
C HIS A 37 -5.94 -0.45 -16.37
N ASN A 38 -6.27 0.33 -17.40
CA ASN A 38 -7.56 1.01 -17.51
C ASN A 38 -8.67 0.03 -17.92
N PHE A 39 -9.12 -0.78 -16.96
CA PHE A 39 -10.07 -1.87 -17.19
C PHE A 39 -11.41 -1.40 -17.75
N VAL A 40 -11.86 -0.19 -17.40
CA VAL A 40 -13.11 0.40 -17.92
C VAL A 40 -13.01 0.66 -19.42
N ILE A 41 -11.95 1.30 -19.86
CA ILE A 41 -11.68 1.57 -21.28
C ILE A 41 -11.37 0.25 -22.01
N ALA A 42 -10.55 -0.62 -21.38
CA ALA A 42 -10.19 -1.92 -21.95
C ALA A 42 -11.43 -2.75 -22.27
N SER A 43 -12.34 -2.95 -21.32
CA SER A 43 -13.55 -3.75 -21.55
C SER A 43 -14.41 -3.22 -22.68
N LYS A 44 -14.51 -1.88 -22.82
CA LYS A 44 -15.27 -1.23 -23.90
C LYS A 44 -14.71 -1.55 -25.31
N PHE A 45 -13.39 -1.46 -25.45
CA PHE A 45 -12.74 -1.72 -26.76
C PHE A 45 -12.59 -3.22 -27.04
N GLN A 46 -12.30 -4.01 -26.00
CA GLN A 46 -12.22 -5.47 -26.13
C GLN A 46 -13.57 -6.09 -26.51
N ALA A 47 -14.69 -5.62 -25.95
CA ALA A 47 -16.01 -6.08 -26.35
C ALA A 47 -16.28 -5.85 -27.86
N LYS A 48 -15.83 -4.71 -28.42
CA LYS A 48 -15.90 -4.47 -29.87
C LYS A 48 -15.01 -5.44 -30.67
N SER A 49 -13.81 -5.73 -30.17
CA SER A 49 -12.89 -6.66 -30.83
C SER A 49 -13.42 -8.09 -30.79
N VAL A 50 -13.99 -8.53 -29.65
CA VAL A 50 -14.66 -9.84 -29.51
C VAL A 50 -15.87 -9.95 -30.43
N SER A 51 -16.64 -8.87 -30.64
CA SER A 51 -17.77 -8.89 -31.59
C SER A 51 -17.31 -9.14 -33.04
N ALA A 52 -16.09 -8.75 -33.39
CA ALA A 52 -15.50 -8.97 -34.71
C ALA A 52 -14.82 -10.35 -34.84
N ASP A 53 -14.32 -10.92 -33.73
CA ASP A 53 -13.66 -12.24 -33.68
C ASP A 53 -14.09 -12.97 -32.40
N PRO A 54 -15.32 -13.54 -32.38
CA PRO A 54 -15.91 -14.15 -31.18
C PRO A 54 -15.24 -15.44 -30.73
N SER A 55 -14.45 -16.08 -31.59
CA SER A 55 -13.75 -17.34 -31.29
C SER A 55 -12.34 -17.14 -30.73
N ASN A 56 -11.86 -15.91 -30.62
CA ASN A 56 -10.50 -15.60 -30.16
C ASN A 56 -10.40 -15.74 -28.64
N SER A 57 -9.87 -16.85 -28.18
CA SER A 57 -9.76 -17.19 -26.76
C SER A 57 -8.97 -16.14 -25.95
N LYS A 58 -7.90 -15.55 -26.53
CA LYS A 58 -7.10 -14.52 -25.87
C LYS A 58 -7.87 -13.20 -25.68
N LEU A 59 -8.69 -12.81 -26.66
CA LEU A 59 -9.55 -11.64 -26.55
C LEU A 59 -10.64 -11.84 -25.50
N LEU A 60 -11.27 -13.01 -25.50
CA LEU A 60 -12.30 -13.39 -24.53
C LEU A 60 -11.73 -13.40 -23.11
N GLU A 61 -10.53 -13.97 -22.92
CA GLU A 61 -9.87 -13.98 -21.61
C GLU A 61 -9.52 -12.57 -21.12
N SER A 62 -8.95 -11.74 -21.99
CA SER A 62 -8.62 -10.35 -21.67
C SER A 62 -9.87 -9.53 -21.31
N LEU A 63 -10.99 -9.76 -22.02
CA LEU A 63 -12.27 -9.13 -21.70
C LEU A 63 -12.85 -9.59 -20.35
N MET A 64 -12.75 -10.90 -20.04
CA MET A 64 -13.14 -11.43 -18.74
C MET A 64 -12.33 -10.81 -17.61
N ILE A 65 -11.00 -10.70 -17.76
CA ILE A 65 -10.11 -10.03 -16.79
C ILE A 65 -10.58 -8.60 -16.56
N SER A 66 -10.84 -7.85 -17.64
CA SER A 66 -11.29 -6.46 -17.53
C SER A 66 -12.63 -6.33 -16.79
N PHE A 67 -13.57 -7.23 -17.01
CA PHE A 67 -14.85 -7.24 -16.29
C PHE A 67 -14.69 -7.61 -14.82
N ILE A 68 -13.84 -8.60 -14.51
CA ILE A 68 -13.59 -9.01 -13.12
C ILE A 68 -12.93 -7.85 -12.36
N ALA A 69 -11.90 -7.22 -12.91
CA ALA A 69 -11.19 -6.12 -12.27
C ALA A 69 -12.13 -4.95 -11.91
N GLN A 70 -13.14 -4.68 -12.77
CA GLN A 70 -14.20 -3.70 -12.50
C GLN A 70 -15.25 -4.16 -11.48
N GLY A 71 -15.19 -5.41 -11.00
CA GLY A 71 -16.21 -6.01 -10.14
C GLY A 71 -17.45 -6.54 -10.89
N SER A 72 -17.42 -6.56 -12.22
CA SER A 72 -18.53 -7.05 -13.08
C SER A 72 -18.42 -8.56 -13.34
N VAL A 73 -18.23 -9.37 -12.30
CA VAL A 73 -17.98 -10.81 -12.39
C VAL A 73 -19.08 -11.54 -13.16
N GLY A 74 -20.35 -11.13 -13.02
CA GLY A 74 -21.47 -11.73 -13.78
C GLY A 74 -21.28 -11.66 -15.31
N LYS A 75 -20.72 -10.57 -15.84
CA LYS A 75 -20.41 -10.46 -17.28
C LYS A 75 -19.30 -11.42 -17.71
N ALA A 76 -18.30 -11.60 -16.85
CA ALA A 76 -17.22 -12.55 -17.10
C ALA A 76 -17.75 -14.01 -17.09
N ILE A 77 -18.68 -14.34 -16.20
CA ILE A 77 -19.34 -15.67 -16.16
C ILE A 77 -20.04 -15.97 -17.49
N THR A 78 -20.84 -15.04 -18.02
CA THR A 78 -21.53 -15.22 -19.31
C THR A 78 -20.55 -15.54 -20.43
N ILE A 79 -19.39 -14.89 -20.47
CA ILE A 79 -18.34 -15.18 -21.46
C ILE A 79 -17.73 -16.56 -21.23
N ALA A 80 -17.41 -16.90 -19.98
CA ALA A 80 -16.82 -18.19 -19.65
C ALA A 80 -17.76 -19.38 -19.97
N GLU A 81 -19.07 -19.21 -19.77
CA GLU A 81 -20.10 -20.20 -20.13
C GLU A 81 -20.19 -20.41 -21.65
N THR A 82 -20.10 -19.34 -22.43
CA THR A 82 -20.08 -19.43 -23.91
C THR A 82 -18.84 -20.19 -24.37
N ASN A 83 -17.66 -19.90 -23.81
CA ASN A 83 -16.41 -20.60 -24.13
C ASN A 83 -16.40 -22.09 -23.73
N LYS A 84 -17.20 -22.48 -22.75
CA LYS A 84 -17.30 -23.89 -22.33
C LYS A 84 -17.75 -24.83 -23.45
N VAL A 85 -18.50 -24.31 -24.40
CA VAL A 85 -19.01 -25.09 -25.54
C VAL A 85 -17.88 -25.49 -26.50
N ASP A 86 -16.81 -24.71 -26.58
CA ASP A 86 -15.68 -24.91 -27.51
C ASP A 86 -14.55 -25.79 -26.93
N GLY A 87 -14.65 -26.23 -25.68
CA GLY A 87 -13.82 -27.31 -25.12
C GLY A 87 -12.46 -26.90 -24.53
N ASN A 88 -11.96 -25.68 -24.75
CA ASN A 88 -10.68 -25.19 -24.22
C ASN A 88 -10.88 -24.06 -23.21
N LEU A 89 -11.05 -24.41 -21.94
CA LEU A 89 -11.21 -23.44 -20.86
C LEU A 89 -9.85 -23.06 -20.29
N SER A 90 -9.49 -21.75 -20.37
CA SER A 90 -8.33 -21.23 -19.66
C SER A 90 -8.48 -21.34 -18.15
N GLN A 91 -7.38 -21.20 -17.41
CA GLN A 91 -7.36 -21.17 -15.96
C GLN A 91 -8.39 -20.17 -15.40
N ILE A 92 -8.41 -18.94 -15.95
CA ILE A 92 -9.33 -17.88 -15.51
C ILE A 92 -10.79 -18.30 -15.76
N SER A 93 -11.10 -18.86 -16.92
CA SER A 93 -12.46 -19.39 -17.21
C SER A 93 -12.87 -20.47 -16.21
N GLN A 94 -11.95 -21.39 -15.88
CA GLN A 94 -12.24 -22.46 -14.92
C GLN A 94 -12.46 -21.93 -13.50
N MET A 95 -11.69 -20.91 -13.07
CA MET A 95 -11.87 -20.23 -11.79
C MET A 95 -13.24 -19.53 -11.71
N ILE A 96 -13.60 -18.79 -12.76
CA ILE A 96 -14.89 -18.07 -12.86
C ILE A 96 -16.05 -19.03 -12.78
N LEU A 97 -16.02 -20.11 -13.57
CA LEU A 97 -17.09 -21.13 -13.59
C LEU A 97 -17.19 -21.87 -12.25
N SER A 98 -16.06 -22.15 -11.60
CA SER A 98 -16.06 -22.71 -10.24
C SER A 98 -16.76 -21.79 -9.25
N ALA A 99 -16.44 -20.49 -9.27
CA ALA A 99 -17.10 -19.50 -8.41
C ALA A 99 -18.60 -19.38 -8.71
N ALA A 100 -19.03 -19.44 -9.98
CA ALA A 100 -20.43 -19.44 -10.37
C ALA A 100 -21.17 -20.67 -9.80
N MET A 101 -20.62 -21.88 -9.98
CA MET A 101 -21.21 -23.12 -9.45
C MET A 101 -21.31 -23.11 -7.92
N ILE A 102 -20.31 -22.54 -7.22
CA ILE A 102 -20.34 -22.35 -5.77
C ILE A 102 -21.49 -21.43 -5.38
N LYS A 103 -21.61 -20.28 -6.06
CA LYS A 103 -22.66 -19.29 -5.79
C LYS A 103 -24.04 -19.88 -5.93
N GLU A 104 -24.26 -20.75 -6.92
CA GLU A 104 -25.52 -21.44 -7.20
C GLU A 104 -25.73 -22.68 -6.32
N GLY A 105 -24.72 -23.15 -5.58
CA GLY A 105 -24.78 -24.32 -4.73
C GLY A 105 -24.76 -25.66 -5.50
N GLN A 106 -24.18 -25.68 -6.69
CA GLN A 106 -24.08 -26.84 -7.58
C GLN A 106 -22.94 -27.79 -7.17
N ASN A 107 -22.85 -28.20 -5.92
CA ASN A 107 -21.72 -28.92 -5.35
C ASN A 107 -21.33 -30.19 -6.13
N LYS A 108 -22.31 -30.99 -6.59
CA LYS A 108 -22.03 -32.22 -7.34
C LYS A 108 -21.47 -31.94 -8.73
N THR A 109 -22.03 -30.93 -9.41
CA THR A 109 -21.56 -30.48 -10.73
C THR A 109 -20.13 -29.95 -10.62
N LEU A 110 -19.87 -29.13 -9.58
CA LEU A 110 -18.54 -28.58 -9.32
C LEU A 110 -17.52 -29.68 -8.99
N LEU A 111 -17.88 -30.68 -8.19
CA LEU A 111 -17.00 -31.82 -7.90
C LEU A 111 -16.56 -32.53 -9.19
N ASN A 112 -17.51 -32.84 -10.09
CA ASN A 112 -17.18 -33.41 -11.38
C ASN A 112 -16.36 -32.48 -12.26
N PHE A 113 -16.67 -31.18 -12.26
CA PHE A 113 -15.94 -30.18 -13.02
C PHE A 113 -14.48 -30.09 -12.56
N LEU A 114 -14.24 -29.98 -11.26
CA LEU A 114 -12.88 -29.88 -10.71
C LEU A 114 -12.06 -31.16 -10.98
N ASN A 115 -12.65 -32.33 -10.89
CA ASN A 115 -11.94 -33.59 -11.18
C ASN A 115 -11.44 -33.67 -12.64
N ASN A 116 -12.15 -33.04 -13.56
CA ASN A 116 -11.81 -33.00 -14.99
C ASN A 116 -11.13 -31.67 -15.42
N SER A 117 -10.77 -30.81 -14.49
CA SER A 117 -10.10 -29.53 -14.76
C SER A 117 -8.60 -29.67 -14.62
N ASP A 118 -7.84 -29.35 -15.67
CA ASP A 118 -6.38 -29.50 -15.69
C ASP A 118 -5.64 -28.13 -15.56
N GLU A 119 -6.32 -27.02 -15.81
CA GLU A 119 -5.74 -25.68 -15.79
C GLU A 119 -5.85 -24.96 -14.41
N ILE A 120 -6.72 -25.44 -13.51
CA ILE A 120 -6.83 -24.87 -12.15
C ILE A 120 -5.58 -25.24 -11.36
N THR A 121 -4.96 -24.24 -10.70
CA THR A 121 -3.80 -24.49 -9.83
C THR A 121 -4.11 -25.56 -8.79
N PRO A 122 -3.16 -26.51 -8.55
CA PRO A 122 -3.40 -27.64 -7.65
C PRO A 122 -3.90 -27.22 -6.26
N ILE A 123 -3.36 -26.13 -5.69
CA ILE A 123 -3.77 -25.63 -4.37
C ILE A 123 -5.22 -25.15 -4.35
N LEU A 124 -5.64 -24.39 -5.36
CA LEU A 124 -7.05 -23.95 -5.47
C LEU A 124 -7.98 -25.13 -5.64
N LYS A 125 -7.62 -26.06 -6.53
CA LYS A 125 -8.38 -27.29 -6.79
C LYS A 125 -8.55 -28.13 -5.52
N ASP A 126 -7.44 -28.42 -4.83
CA ASP A 126 -7.44 -29.23 -3.61
C ASP A 126 -8.31 -28.57 -2.50
N LEU A 127 -8.17 -27.26 -2.29
CA LEU A 127 -8.97 -26.56 -1.28
C LEU A 127 -10.46 -26.55 -1.64
N LEU A 128 -10.82 -26.24 -2.87
CA LEU A 128 -12.23 -26.25 -3.30
C LEU A 128 -12.84 -27.65 -3.13
N LEU A 129 -12.11 -28.71 -3.53
CA LEU A 129 -12.55 -30.10 -3.33
C LEU A 129 -12.75 -30.42 -1.84
N ALA A 130 -11.80 -30.07 -0.98
CA ALA A 130 -11.91 -30.32 0.46
C ALA A 130 -13.13 -29.61 1.08
N TRP A 131 -13.36 -28.32 0.72
CA TRP A 131 -14.51 -27.57 1.20
C TRP A 131 -15.86 -28.13 0.72
N ILE A 132 -15.95 -28.58 -0.54
CA ILE A 132 -17.16 -29.20 -1.10
C ILE A 132 -17.44 -30.51 -0.38
N LEU A 133 -16.42 -31.36 -0.17
CA LEU A 133 -16.55 -32.62 0.55
C LEU A 133 -17.02 -32.40 1.99
N MET A 134 -16.49 -31.39 2.69
CA MET A 134 -17.01 -30.99 4.01
C MET A 134 -18.49 -30.59 3.96
N GLY A 135 -18.88 -29.81 2.95
CA GLY A 135 -20.28 -29.42 2.75
C GLY A 135 -21.20 -30.58 2.39
N LEU A 136 -20.66 -31.68 1.85
CA LEU A 136 -21.35 -32.93 1.56
C LEU A 136 -21.29 -33.95 2.71
N ASN A 137 -20.72 -33.60 3.87
CA ASN A 137 -20.45 -34.43 5.04
C ASN A 137 -19.46 -35.58 4.80
N ASP A 138 -18.64 -35.50 3.77
CA ASP A 138 -17.53 -36.45 3.52
C ASP A 138 -16.23 -35.94 4.16
N GLU A 139 -16.18 -35.93 5.49
CA GLU A 139 -15.06 -35.44 6.27
C GLU A 139 -13.78 -36.24 6.08
N VAL A 140 -13.89 -37.52 5.87
CA VAL A 140 -12.73 -38.41 5.73
C VAL A 140 -11.93 -38.03 4.51
N ASN A 141 -12.57 -37.83 3.37
CA ASN A 141 -11.90 -37.43 2.15
C ASN A 141 -11.46 -35.93 2.20
N ALA A 142 -12.26 -35.05 2.80
CA ALA A 142 -11.88 -33.66 3.03
C ALA A 142 -10.61 -33.54 3.85
N ASN A 143 -10.51 -34.24 4.99
CA ASN A 143 -9.33 -34.23 5.85
C ASN A 143 -8.09 -34.80 5.15
N ARG A 144 -8.24 -35.86 4.33
CA ARG A 144 -7.14 -36.40 3.54
C ARG A 144 -6.54 -35.34 2.59
N ILE A 145 -7.39 -34.51 1.97
CA ILE A 145 -6.92 -33.43 1.11
C ILE A 145 -6.21 -32.33 1.92
N PHE A 146 -6.77 -31.91 3.07
CA PHE A 146 -6.11 -30.94 3.95
C PHE A 146 -4.75 -31.46 4.44
N ASP A 147 -4.65 -32.76 4.80
CA ASP A 147 -3.39 -33.40 5.22
C ASP A 147 -2.36 -33.37 4.08
N LYS A 148 -2.77 -33.73 2.85
CA LYS A 148 -1.93 -33.63 1.65
C LYS A 148 -1.42 -32.22 1.44
N THR A 149 -2.31 -31.22 1.54
CA THR A 149 -1.95 -29.80 1.36
C THR A 149 -0.98 -29.34 2.47
N ALA A 150 -1.20 -29.77 3.71
CA ALA A 150 -0.34 -29.41 4.84
C ALA A 150 1.08 -29.98 4.75
N GLN A 151 1.30 -31.08 4.00
CA GLN A 151 2.63 -31.66 3.76
C GLN A 151 3.48 -30.85 2.77
N VAL A 152 2.88 -29.97 1.99
CA VAL A 152 3.61 -29.06 1.10
C VAL A 152 4.37 -28.05 1.96
N GLN A 153 5.65 -27.85 1.69
CA GLN A 153 6.51 -26.96 2.45
C GLN A 153 5.90 -25.54 2.54
N GLY A 154 5.78 -25.03 3.76
CA GLY A 154 5.19 -23.70 4.02
C GLY A 154 3.65 -23.67 4.04
N MET A 155 2.95 -24.75 3.65
CA MET A 155 1.48 -24.76 3.54
C MET A 155 0.76 -25.29 4.78
N GLY A 156 1.46 -25.72 5.82
CA GLY A 156 0.86 -26.33 7.00
C GLY A 156 -0.16 -25.43 7.71
N GLN A 157 0.21 -24.19 8.01
CA GLN A 157 -0.68 -23.22 8.65
C GLN A 157 -1.87 -22.84 7.74
N PHE A 158 -1.60 -22.67 6.45
CA PHE A 158 -2.60 -22.36 5.44
C PHE A 158 -3.67 -23.46 5.33
N ALA A 159 -3.26 -24.73 5.20
CA ALA A 159 -4.17 -25.87 5.14
C ALA A 159 -4.96 -26.03 6.44
N ASN A 160 -4.33 -25.87 7.60
CA ASN A 160 -5.00 -25.95 8.90
C ASN A 160 -5.99 -24.80 9.11
N PHE A 161 -5.69 -23.58 8.62
CA PHE A 161 -6.66 -22.49 8.62
C PHE A 161 -7.93 -22.88 7.86
N HIS A 162 -7.81 -23.38 6.63
CA HIS A 162 -8.97 -23.80 5.84
C HIS A 162 -9.70 -25.00 6.44
N ARG A 163 -8.99 -25.94 7.07
CA ARG A 163 -9.60 -27.03 7.84
C ARG A 163 -10.43 -26.50 9.00
N ALA A 164 -9.86 -25.62 9.82
CA ALA A 164 -10.56 -25.01 10.96
C ALA A 164 -11.81 -24.22 10.51
N MET A 165 -11.67 -23.41 9.47
CA MET A 165 -12.78 -22.65 8.89
C MET A 165 -13.88 -23.56 8.34
N SER A 166 -13.54 -24.65 7.65
CA SER A 166 -14.51 -25.60 7.12
C SER A 166 -15.23 -26.38 8.25
N GLN A 167 -14.52 -26.73 9.32
CA GLN A 167 -15.11 -27.31 10.54
C GLN A 167 -16.07 -26.34 11.22
N LEU A 168 -15.67 -25.07 11.34
CA LEU A 168 -16.51 -24.00 11.89
C LEU A 168 -17.80 -23.81 11.07
N ALA A 169 -17.68 -23.75 9.76
CA ALA A 169 -18.80 -23.63 8.82
C ALA A 169 -19.74 -24.85 8.88
N ALA A 170 -19.21 -26.05 9.17
CA ALA A 170 -19.98 -27.26 9.41
C ALA A 170 -20.59 -27.35 10.84
N GLY A 171 -20.39 -26.31 11.66
CA GLY A 171 -20.89 -26.26 13.05
C GLY A 171 -20.08 -27.07 14.06
N LYS A 172 -18.86 -27.51 13.70
CA LYS A 172 -17.97 -28.33 14.53
C LYS A 172 -16.98 -27.46 15.32
N ILE A 173 -17.55 -26.62 16.18
CA ILE A 173 -16.83 -25.54 16.86
C ILE A 173 -15.64 -26.05 17.68
N GLU A 174 -15.82 -27.16 18.42
CA GLU A 174 -14.75 -27.74 19.24
C GLU A 174 -13.58 -28.30 18.39
N GLN A 175 -13.89 -28.86 17.23
CA GLN A 175 -12.84 -29.32 16.30
C GLN A 175 -12.10 -28.15 15.69
N ALA A 176 -12.82 -27.10 15.28
CA ALA A 176 -12.26 -25.89 14.75
C ALA A 176 -11.32 -25.21 15.77
N GLU A 177 -11.75 -25.14 17.05
CA GLU A 177 -10.93 -24.59 18.13
C GLU A 177 -9.61 -25.35 18.29
N ARG A 178 -9.66 -26.70 18.34
CA ARG A 178 -8.44 -27.51 18.41
C ARG A 178 -7.51 -27.26 17.24
N THR A 179 -8.05 -27.14 16.05
CA THR A 179 -7.24 -26.88 14.85
C THR A 179 -6.64 -25.47 14.87
N PHE A 180 -7.37 -24.43 15.29
CA PHE A 180 -6.82 -23.09 15.48
C PHE A 180 -5.75 -23.04 16.57
N SER A 181 -5.94 -23.77 17.66
CA SER A 181 -4.94 -23.90 18.72
C SER A 181 -3.61 -24.48 18.21
N LEU A 182 -3.64 -25.42 17.26
CA LEU A 182 -2.42 -25.94 16.62
C LEU A 182 -1.72 -24.85 15.80
N ILE A 183 -2.47 -24.06 15.01
CA ILE A 183 -1.90 -22.95 14.21
C ILE A 183 -1.14 -21.96 15.12
N HIS A 184 -1.66 -21.66 16.31
CA HIS A 184 -1.10 -20.63 17.19
C HIS A 184 -0.04 -21.16 18.17
N LYS A 185 0.17 -22.48 18.25
CA LYS A 185 1.26 -23.12 19.01
C LYS A 185 2.58 -23.14 18.25
N ASP A 186 2.54 -23.25 16.92
CA ASP A 186 3.73 -23.22 16.08
C ASP A 186 4.38 -21.82 16.08
N GLN A 187 5.69 -21.77 15.91
CA GLN A 187 6.47 -20.51 15.88
C GLN A 187 6.25 -19.66 14.61
N GLY A 188 5.28 -20.02 13.78
CA GLY A 188 4.91 -19.24 12.59
C GLY A 188 4.08 -18.00 12.93
N ASN A 189 4.08 -17.03 12.02
CA ASN A 189 3.22 -15.84 12.13
C ASN A 189 1.79 -16.17 11.65
N PRO A 190 0.80 -16.35 12.53
CA PRO A 190 -0.58 -16.56 12.11
C PRO A 190 -1.12 -15.32 11.38
N THR A 191 -2.04 -15.55 10.47
CA THR A 191 -2.72 -14.44 9.80
C THR A 191 -3.64 -13.70 10.78
N ARG A 192 -3.82 -12.38 10.58
CA ARG A 192 -4.79 -11.57 11.35
C ARG A 192 -6.15 -12.28 11.46
N ARG A 193 -6.62 -12.82 10.35
CA ARG A 193 -7.90 -13.51 10.24
C ARG A 193 -7.95 -14.77 11.10
N SER A 194 -6.89 -15.58 11.16
CA SER A 194 -6.86 -16.79 12.00
C SER A 194 -6.95 -16.47 13.49
N VAL A 195 -6.28 -15.38 13.92
CA VAL A 195 -6.34 -14.91 15.32
C VAL A 195 -7.74 -14.42 15.67
N ILE A 196 -8.36 -13.62 14.80
CA ILE A 196 -9.74 -13.10 15.01
C ILE A 196 -10.75 -14.24 15.12
N PHE A 197 -10.73 -15.23 14.20
CA PHE A 197 -11.66 -16.35 14.27
C PHE A 197 -11.45 -17.20 15.50
N HIS A 198 -10.21 -17.48 15.88
CA HIS A 198 -9.93 -18.22 17.13
C HIS A 198 -10.43 -17.44 18.35
N THR A 199 -10.16 -16.14 18.42
CA THR A 199 -10.70 -15.28 19.49
C THR A 199 -12.22 -15.35 19.58
N LYS A 200 -12.93 -15.23 18.44
CA LYS A 200 -14.39 -15.32 18.39
C LYS A 200 -14.89 -16.67 18.91
N ILE A 201 -14.18 -17.77 18.65
CA ILE A 201 -14.51 -19.11 19.19
C ILE A 201 -14.29 -19.14 20.70
N LEU A 202 -13.16 -18.62 21.21
CA LEU A 202 -12.86 -18.56 22.65
C LEU A 202 -13.91 -17.72 23.40
N LEU A 203 -14.30 -16.58 22.87
CA LEU A 203 -15.38 -15.75 23.42
C LEU A 203 -16.73 -16.49 23.44
N PHE A 204 -17.05 -17.22 22.36
CA PHE A 204 -18.23 -18.06 22.31
C PHE A 204 -18.24 -19.16 23.39
N GLN A 205 -17.06 -19.72 23.69
CA GLN A 205 -16.89 -20.77 24.71
C GLN A 205 -16.79 -20.20 26.14
N GLY A 206 -16.82 -18.86 26.32
CA GLY A 206 -16.62 -18.21 27.64
C GLY A 206 -15.18 -18.24 28.16
N ARG A 207 -14.20 -18.50 27.28
CA ARG A 207 -12.75 -18.56 27.61
C ARG A 207 -12.12 -17.16 27.44
N PHE A 208 -12.62 -16.20 28.20
CA PHE A 208 -12.31 -14.77 28.04
C PHE A 208 -10.85 -14.44 28.27
N ALA A 209 -10.22 -14.99 29.31
CA ALA A 209 -8.80 -14.75 29.61
C ALA A 209 -7.87 -15.26 28.51
N GLU A 210 -8.21 -16.38 27.86
CA GLU A 210 -7.44 -16.93 26.75
C GLU A 210 -7.61 -16.09 25.49
N ALA A 211 -8.85 -15.58 25.24
CA ALA A 211 -9.13 -14.67 24.16
C ALA A 211 -8.31 -13.36 24.28
N GLN A 212 -8.26 -12.78 25.49
CA GLN A 212 -7.45 -11.61 25.77
C GLN A 212 -5.96 -11.87 25.53
N THR A 213 -5.41 -12.93 26.11
CA THR A 213 -4.00 -13.31 25.93
C THR A 213 -3.63 -13.52 24.47
N LEU A 214 -4.54 -14.11 23.68
CA LEU A 214 -4.33 -14.35 22.26
C LEU A 214 -4.23 -13.02 21.47
N LEU A 215 -5.14 -12.07 21.76
CA LEU A 215 -5.15 -10.75 21.10
C LEU A 215 -3.90 -9.94 21.46
N GLU A 216 -3.55 -9.87 22.74
CA GLU A 216 -2.38 -9.12 23.24
C GLU A 216 -1.06 -9.69 22.65
N LYS A 217 -0.96 -11.00 22.57
CA LYS A 217 0.23 -11.68 22.00
C LYS A 217 0.49 -11.29 20.54
N TRP A 218 -0.55 -11.18 19.71
CA TRP A 218 -0.39 -11.06 18.26
C TRP A 218 -0.59 -9.66 17.72
N PHE A 219 -1.35 -8.81 18.42
CA PHE A 219 -1.62 -7.44 17.96
C PHE A 219 -0.93 -6.37 18.82
N GLY A 220 -0.53 -6.72 20.05
CA GLY A 220 0.10 -5.76 20.96
C GLY A 220 -0.79 -4.54 21.21
N PRO A 221 -0.20 -3.38 21.53
CA PRO A 221 -0.92 -2.16 21.85
C PRO A 221 -1.31 -1.33 20.60
N THR A 222 -1.57 -1.96 19.46
CA THR A 222 -1.93 -1.24 18.23
C THR A 222 -3.41 -0.87 18.20
N PHE A 223 -3.70 0.38 17.77
CA PHE A 223 -5.06 0.80 17.54
C PHE A 223 -5.65 0.13 16.29
N ASP A 224 -6.56 -0.80 16.50
CA ASP A 224 -7.41 -1.43 15.48
C ASP A 224 -8.80 -1.58 16.08
N PRO A 225 -9.84 -0.86 15.60
CA PRO A 225 -11.17 -0.87 16.20
C PRO A 225 -11.81 -2.25 16.30
N GLU A 226 -11.56 -3.17 15.36
CA GLU A 226 -12.07 -4.54 15.45
C GLU A 226 -11.38 -5.32 16.58
N ILE A 227 -10.09 -5.14 16.74
CA ILE A 227 -9.33 -5.77 17.82
C ILE A 227 -9.71 -5.19 19.18
N GLU A 228 -9.87 -3.85 19.27
CA GLU A 228 -10.32 -3.19 20.50
C GLU A 228 -11.72 -3.67 20.92
N GLU A 229 -12.65 -3.83 19.97
CA GLU A 229 -13.98 -4.39 20.27
C GLU A 229 -13.90 -5.82 20.82
N LEU A 230 -13.07 -6.67 20.20
CA LEU A 230 -12.87 -8.05 20.66
C LEU A 230 -12.20 -8.10 22.04
N LEU A 231 -11.22 -7.23 22.30
CA LEU A 231 -10.54 -7.11 23.58
C LEU A 231 -11.51 -6.62 24.66
N LEU A 232 -12.34 -5.61 24.36
CA LEU A 232 -13.37 -5.13 25.26
C LEU A 232 -14.42 -6.21 25.57
N ASN A 233 -14.81 -7.02 24.57
CA ASN A 233 -15.69 -8.16 24.80
C ASN A 233 -15.05 -9.22 25.70
N ALA A 234 -13.74 -9.48 25.54
CA ALA A 234 -13.01 -10.39 26.43
C ALA A 234 -12.93 -9.85 27.86
N THR A 235 -12.56 -8.58 28.04
CA THR A 235 -12.43 -7.91 29.33
C THR A 235 -13.76 -7.82 30.09
N ASN A 236 -14.87 -7.57 29.37
CA ASN A 236 -16.21 -7.47 29.97
C ASN A 236 -16.95 -8.82 30.02
N GLU A 237 -16.27 -9.91 29.78
CA GLU A 237 -16.82 -11.28 29.75
C GLU A 237 -18.07 -11.42 28.85
N LYS A 238 -18.06 -10.68 27.74
CA LYS A 238 -19.14 -10.69 26.76
C LYS A 238 -18.91 -11.79 25.72
N GLY A 239 -19.77 -12.80 25.70
CA GLY A 239 -19.72 -13.91 24.77
C GLY A 239 -19.98 -13.49 23.31
N TYR A 240 -19.47 -14.26 22.37
CA TYR A 240 -19.71 -14.08 20.93
C TYR A 240 -20.91 -14.92 20.47
N PRO A 241 -21.88 -14.36 19.70
CA PRO A 241 -23.10 -15.07 19.38
C PRO A 241 -22.85 -16.20 18.36
N LYS A 242 -23.46 -17.38 18.60
CA LYS A 242 -23.32 -18.57 17.73
C LYS A 242 -23.73 -18.34 16.28
N ASN A 243 -24.74 -17.50 16.05
CA ASN A 243 -25.28 -17.22 14.71
C ASN A 243 -24.31 -16.41 13.82
N SER A 244 -23.23 -15.91 14.40
CA SER A 244 -22.20 -15.13 13.69
C SER A 244 -21.15 -16.00 12.99
N PHE A 245 -21.18 -17.32 13.19
CA PHE A 245 -20.30 -18.24 12.46
C PHE A 245 -20.85 -18.50 11.05
N LEU A 246 -19.97 -18.37 10.07
CA LEU A 246 -20.31 -18.39 8.66
C LEU A 246 -20.96 -19.72 8.22
N LYS A 247 -21.95 -19.63 7.34
CA LYS A 247 -22.45 -20.80 6.62
C LYS A 247 -21.40 -21.24 5.59
N THR A 248 -21.28 -22.55 5.34
CA THR A 248 -20.30 -23.18 4.43
C THR A 248 -20.20 -22.46 3.06
N LYS A 249 -21.36 -22.10 2.49
CA LYS A 249 -21.46 -21.44 1.18
C LYS A 249 -20.73 -20.07 1.14
N ILE A 250 -20.82 -19.32 2.23
CA ILE A 250 -20.20 -17.97 2.33
C ILE A 250 -18.71 -18.12 2.69
N ALA A 251 -18.41 -19.07 3.57
CA ALA A 251 -17.07 -19.29 4.08
C ALA A 251 -16.09 -19.80 2.99
N ILE A 252 -16.55 -20.49 1.95
CA ILE A 252 -15.70 -20.94 0.83
C ILE A 252 -15.07 -19.76 0.06
N ALA A 253 -15.61 -18.55 0.17
CA ALA A 253 -15.00 -17.33 -0.35
C ALA A 253 -13.57 -17.10 0.22
N ASP A 254 -13.32 -17.57 1.46
CA ASP A 254 -12.01 -17.52 2.09
C ASP A 254 -10.93 -18.27 1.31
N VAL A 255 -11.29 -19.28 0.51
CA VAL A 255 -10.30 -19.99 -0.32
C VAL A 255 -9.68 -19.04 -1.33
N PHE A 256 -10.51 -18.28 -2.04
CA PHE A 256 -10.02 -17.31 -3.02
C PHE A 256 -9.25 -16.16 -2.36
N HIS A 257 -9.79 -15.60 -1.28
CA HIS A 257 -9.10 -14.52 -0.56
C HIS A 257 -7.75 -14.95 0.02
N SER A 258 -7.67 -16.14 0.61
CA SER A 258 -6.43 -16.65 1.20
C SER A 258 -5.35 -16.93 0.14
N ILE A 259 -5.76 -17.41 -1.04
CA ILE A 259 -4.82 -17.56 -2.17
C ILE A 259 -4.37 -16.18 -2.66
N ALA A 260 -5.28 -15.20 -2.80
CA ALA A 260 -4.90 -13.83 -3.13
C ALA A 260 -3.84 -13.29 -2.17
N ASN A 261 -4.02 -13.46 -0.86
CA ASN A 261 -3.03 -13.10 0.16
C ASN A 261 -1.68 -13.83 -0.02
N LEU A 262 -1.73 -15.12 -0.32
CA LEU A 262 -0.52 -15.94 -0.48
C LEU A 262 0.35 -15.45 -1.64
N ILE A 263 -0.29 -15.07 -2.77
CA ILE A 263 0.41 -14.67 -3.98
C ILE A 263 0.68 -13.15 -4.09
N SER A 264 0.11 -12.34 -3.21
CA SER A 264 0.08 -10.87 -3.34
C SER A 264 1.44 -10.19 -3.43
N LYS A 265 2.49 -10.82 -2.90
CA LYS A 265 3.85 -10.25 -2.91
C LYS A 265 4.68 -10.66 -4.13
N GLU A 266 4.27 -11.71 -4.84
CA GLU A 266 5.08 -12.34 -5.89
C GLU A 266 4.37 -12.36 -7.25
N ALA A 267 3.03 -12.36 -7.26
CA ALA A 267 2.24 -12.40 -8.50
C ALA A 267 1.90 -10.99 -9.01
N ASP A 268 1.55 -10.91 -10.28
CA ASP A 268 0.98 -9.70 -10.89
C ASP A 268 -0.27 -9.22 -10.13
N PRO A 269 -0.37 -7.92 -9.79
CA PRO A 269 -1.50 -7.39 -9.03
C PRO A 269 -2.85 -7.61 -9.71
N THR A 270 -2.92 -7.63 -11.06
CA THR A 270 -4.16 -7.91 -11.81
C THR A 270 -4.61 -9.35 -11.57
N PHE A 271 -3.66 -10.29 -11.56
CA PHE A 271 -3.97 -11.70 -11.29
C PHE A 271 -4.45 -11.91 -9.85
N THR A 272 -3.80 -11.27 -8.89
CA THR A 272 -4.21 -11.26 -7.49
C THR A 272 -5.61 -10.67 -7.30
N LEU A 273 -5.91 -9.58 -8.03
CA LEU A 273 -7.21 -8.93 -8.01
C LEU A 273 -8.34 -9.87 -8.48
N ILE A 274 -8.09 -10.76 -9.44
CA ILE A 274 -9.08 -11.76 -9.89
C ILE A 274 -9.54 -12.63 -8.72
N TYR A 275 -8.60 -13.16 -7.94
CA TYR A 275 -8.93 -13.97 -6.76
C TYR A 275 -9.73 -13.16 -5.73
N SER A 276 -9.30 -11.96 -5.42
CA SER A 276 -9.99 -11.08 -4.46
C SER A 276 -11.42 -10.75 -4.92
N ARG A 277 -11.61 -10.48 -6.22
CA ARG A 277 -12.94 -10.23 -6.82
C ARG A 277 -13.85 -11.46 -6.81
N LEU A 278 -13.30 -12.66 -7.02
CA LEU A 278 -14.07 -13.89 -6.92
C LEU A 278 -14.49 -14.17 -5.47
N ALA A 279 -13.64 -13.86 -4.49
CA ALA A 279 -14.02 -13.90 -3.08
C ALA A 279 -15.20 -12.95 -2.77
N GLN A 280 -15.15 -11.70 -3.24
CA GLN A 280 -16.24 -10.73 -3.12
C GLN A 280 -17.52 -11.19 -3.83
N TYR A 281 -17.41 -11.82 -5.00
CA TYR A 281 -18.55 -12.34 -5.72
C TYR A 281 -19.27 -13.44 -4.93
N LEU A 282 -18.51 -14.32 -4.27
CA LEU A 282 -19.06 -15.40 -3.44
C LEU A 282 -19.69 -14.86 -2.15
N ASN A 283 -19.03 -13.92 -1.52
CA ASN A 283 -19.47 -13.27 -0.29
C ASN A 283 -19.35 -11.74 -0.42
N THR A 284 -20.47 -11.07 -0.66
CA THR A 284 -20.53 -9.60 -0.82
C THR A 284 -20.09 -8.84 0.43
N ASP A 285 -20.19 -9.48 1.61
CA ASP A 285 -19.80 -8.91 2.90
C ASP A 285 -18.37 -9.32 3.31
N HIS A 286 -17.57 -9.84 2.38
CA HIS A 286 -16.20 -10.23 2.63
C HIS A 286 -15.28 -9.00 2.67
N THR A 287 -15.21 -8.38 3.83
CA THR A 287 -14.52 -7.11 4.04
C THR A 287 -13.04 -7.14 3.65
N ASP A 288 -12.31 -8.18 4.09
CA ASP A 288 -10.88 -8.30 3.77
C ASP A 288 -10.63 -8.39 2.25
N ALA A 289 -11.52 -9.10 1.51
CA ALA A 289 -11.42 -9.13 0.05
C ALA A 289 -11.80 -7.77 -0.59
N THR A 290 -12.70 -7.01 0.03
CA THR A 290 -13.06 -5.66 -0.43
C THR A 290 -11.88 -4.71 -0.26
N LEU A 291 -11.27 -4.68 0.92
CA LEU A 291 -10.09 -3.87 1.19
C LEU A 291 -8.91 -4.26 0.31
N MET A 292 -8.63 -5.55 0.19
CA MET A 292 -7.57 -6.04 -0.70
C MET A 292 -7.80 -5.67 -2.17
N SER A 293 -9.05 -5.76 -2.65
CA SER A 293 -9.36 -5.32 -4.02
C SER A 293 -9.14 -3.82 -4.20
N ALA A 294 -9.46 -3.02 -3.18
CA ALA A 294 -9.23 -1.59 -3.20
C ALA A 294 -7.73 -1.25 -3.20
N ASP A 295 -6.94 -1.90 -2.35
CA ASP A 295 -5.49 -1.71 -2.26
C ASP A 295 -4.80 -2.08 -3.60
N LEU A 296 -5.16 -3.23 -4.18
CA LEU A 296 -4.65 -3.65 -5.50
C LEU A 296 -5.04 -2.69 -6.62
N LEU A 297 -6.23 -2.10 -6.58
CA LEU A 297 -6.65 -1.08 -7.54
C LEU A 297 -5.85 0.22 -7.38
N VAL A 298 -5.45 0.60 -6.15
CA VAL A 298 -4.53 1.72 -5.92
C VAL A 298 -3.16 1.42 -6.54
N GLU A 299 -2.63 0.22 -6.31
CA GLU A 299 -1.35 -0.23 -6.88
C GLU A 299 -1.36 -0.21 -8.42
N LEU A 300 -2.50 -0.59 -9.02
CA LEU A 300 -2.73 -0.57 -10.48
C LEU A 300 -3.07 0.83 -11.03
N GLY A 301 -3.05 1.88 -10.21
CA GLY A 301 -3.40 3.25 -10.61
C GLY A 301 -4.88 3.47 -10.91
N GLN A 302 -5.76 2.54 -10.52
CA GLN A 302 -7.20 2.61 -10.77
C GLN A 302 -7.95 3.28 -9.58
N PHE A 303 -7.57 4.52 -9.28
CA PHE A 303 -8.01 5.23 -8.07
C PHE A 303 -9.52 5.38 -7.93
N ASP A 304 -10.24 5.69 -9.03
CA ASP A 304 -11.70 5.82 -9.01
C ASP A 304 -12.41 4.52 -8.64
N LEU A 305 -11.88 3.38 -9.10
CA LEU A 305 -12.41 2.06 -8.73
C LEU A 305 -12.06 1.73 -7.29
N ALA A 306 -10.84 2.05 -6.84
CA ALA A 306 -10.39 1.83 -5.47
C ALA A 306 -11.24 2.61 -4.46
N ILE A 307 -11.47 3.90 -4.71
CA ILE A 307 -12.31 4.77 -3.87
C ILE A 307 -13.72 4.16 -3.71
N LYS A 308 -14.32 3.71 -4.81
CA LYS A 308 -15.65 3.06 -4.78
C LYS A 308 -15.65 1.76 -3.99
N GLU A 309 -14.54 1.00 -3.99
CA GLU A 309 -14.43 -0.22 -3.17
C GLU A 309 -14.37 0.12 -1.69
N TYR A 310 -13.55 1.10 -1.29
CA TYR A 310 -13.49 1.56 0.10
C TYR A 310 -14.84 2.09 0.60
N GLU A 311 -15.60 2.80 -0.25
CA GLU A 311 -16.92 3.35 0.09
C GLU A 311 -18.01 2.28 0.34
N LYS A 312 -17.75 1.01 0.04
CA LYS A 312 -18.70 -0.07 0.34
C LYS A 312 -18.86 -0.35 1.83
N LEU A 313 -17.87 -0.01 2.65
CA LEU A 313 -17.94 -0.25 4.07
C LEU A 313 -18.78 0.84 4.76
N SER A 314 -19.79 0.41 5.52
CA SER A 314 -20.61 1.32 6.32
C SER A 314 -19.83 1.84 7.53
N SER A 315 -20.20 3.03 8.02
CA SER A 315 -19.59 3.65 9.21
C SER A 315 -19.74 2.84 10.51
N SER A 316 -20.63 1.87 10.53
CA SER A 316 -20.82 0.92 11.65
C SER A 316 -19.94 -0.32 11.55
N HIS A 317 -19.22 -0.52 10.43
CA HIS A 317 -18.40 -1.71 10.27
C HIS A 317 -17.08 -1.56 11.05
N PRO A 318 -16.61 -2.59 11.78
CA PRO A 318 -15.36 -2.51 12.56
C PRO A 318 -14.13 -2.08 11.74
N GLN A 319 -14.05 -2.48 10.47
CA GLN A 319 -12.95 -2.10 9.57
C GLN A 319 -13.19 -0.78 8.79
N PHE A 320 -14.22 -0.01 9.13
CA PHE A 320 -14.50 1.28 8.48
C PHE A 320 -13.34 2.24 8.61
N PHE A 321 -12.69 2.27 9.78
CA PHE A 321 -11.52 3.10 10.02
C PHE A 321 -10.39 2.80 9.00
N ALA A 322 -10.06 1.53 8.82
CA ALA A 322 -9.03 1.11 7.85
C ALA A 322 -9.44 1.46 6.40
N SER A 323 -10.72 1.28 6.07
CA SER A 323 -11.27 1.64 4.76
C SER A 323 -11.12 3.13 4.46
N GLU A 324 -11.46 3.99 5.42
CA GLU A 324 -11.35 5.45 5.22
C GLU A 324 -9.89 5.93 5.14
N LEU A 325 -8.96 5.28 5.85
CA LEU A 325 -7.53 5.53 5.68
C LEU A 325 -7.05 5.17 4.26
N GLY A 326 -7.43 4.00 3.76
CA GLY A 326 -7.12 3.58 2.38
C GLY A 326 -7.75 4.51 1.34
N ARG A 327 -9.02 4.93 1.57
CA ARG A 327 -9.70 5.88 0.69
C ARG A 327 -9.02 7.25 0.66
N ALA A 328 -8.57 7.74 1.81
CA ALA A 328 -7.82 9.00 1.88
C ALA A 328 -6.49 8.90 1.12
N GLU A 329 -5.79 7.78 1.24
CA GLU A 329 -4.55 7.55 0.50
C GLU A 329 -4.81 7.47 -1.03
N ALA A 330 -5.85 6.75 -1.46
CA ALA A 330 -6.25 6.69 -2.87
C ALA A 330 -6.58 8.08 -3.44
N LEU A 331 -7.31 8.91 -2.69
CA LEU A 331 -7.59 10.29 -3.03
C LEU A 331 -6.32 11.13 -3.13
N ARG A 332 -5.37 10.94 -2.21
CA ARG A 332 -4.08 11.64 -2.22
C ARG A 332 -3.27 11.30 -3.47
N VAL A 333 -3.07 10.02 -3.74
CA VAL A 333 -2.26 9.56 -4.88
C VAL A 333 -2.91 9.96 -6.22
N SER A 334 -4.24 10.06 -6.27
CA SER A 334 -4.96 10.59 -7.44
C SER A 334 -4.86 12.12 -7.61
N GLY A 335 -4.13 12.83 -6.73
CA GLY A 335 -3.98 14.29 -6.76
C GLY A 335 -5.11 15.06 -6.07
N ASN A 336 -6.04 14.38 -5.39
CA ASN A 336 -7.18 15.01 -4.72
C ASN A 336 -6.97 15.16 -3.20
N GLU A 337 -5.84 15.79 -2.82
CA GLU A 337 -5.40 15.97 -1.43
C GLU A 337 -6.48 16.64 -0.55
N LYS A 338 -7.20 17.64 -1.08
CA LYS A 338 -8.25 18.33 -0.34
C LYS A 338 -9.40 17.40 0.07
N SER A 339 -9.73 16.43 -0.78
CA SER A 339 -10.75 15.42 -0.45
C SER A 339 -10.23 14.40 0.56
N ALA A 340 -8.96 14.02 0.46
CA ALA A 340 -8.31 13.15 1.45
C ALA A 340 -8.39 13.77 2.86
N ILE A 341 -8.04 15.04 2.99
CA ILE A 341 -8.15 15.76 4.27
C ILE A 341 -9.58 15.78 4.80
N LYS A 342 -10.59 16.02 3.94
CA LYS A 342 -12.00 15.98 4.38
C LYS A 342 -12.39 14.61 4.94
N VAL A 343 -11.93 13.53 4.31
CA VAL A 343 -12.14 12.16 4.79
C VAL A 343 -11.50 11.97 6.15
N LEU A 344 -10.22 12.32 6.29
CA LEU A 344 -9.47 12.16 7.53
C LEU A 344 -10.00 13.03 8.67
N THR A 345 -10.43 14.26 8.38
CA THR A 345 -11.05 15.14 9.38
C THR A 345 -12.34 14.53 9.94
N LYS A 346 -13.20 13.96 9.08
CA LYS A 346 -14.39 13.24 9.56
C LYS A 346 -14.01 12.00 10.36
N LEU A 347 -12.98 11.30 9.94
CA LEU A 347 -12.51 10.09 10.60
C LEU A 347 -12.00 10.39 12.01
N THR A 348 -11.23 11.46 12.22
CA THR A 348 -10.76 11.89 13.54
C THR A 348 -11.90 12.36 14.43
N GLN A 349 -12.95 12.97 13.87
CA GLN A 349 -14.16 13.33 14.63
C GLN A 349 -14.96 12.10 15.09
N GLN A 350 -15.02 11.06 14.25
CA GLN A 350 -15.71 9.81 14.59
C GLN A 350 -14.90 8.93 15.56
N TYR A 351 -13.57 8.98 15.46
CA TYR A 351 -12.64 8.21 16.28
C TYR A 351 -11.66 9.14 17.03
N PRO A 352 -12.15 9.96 17.97
CA PRO A 352 -11.34 10.99 18.63
C PRO A 352 -10.22 10.41 19.52
N SER A 353 -10.28 9.12 19.87
CA SER A 353 -9.22 8.42 20.62
C SER A 353 -8.13 7.82 19.70
N SER A 354 -8.25 7.98 18.38
CA SER A 354 -7.30 7.40 17.42
C SER A 354 -6.09 8.29 17.18
N ALA A 355 -5.01 8.08 17.90
CA ALA A 355 -3.74 8.74 17.62
C ALA A 355 -3.26 8.55 16.17
N ASN A 356 -3.50 7.37 15.57
CA ASN A 356 -3.14 7.09 14.19
C ASN A 356 -3.91 7.97 13.18
N GLY A 357 -5.19 8.21 13.41
CA GLY A 357 -6.00 9.11 12.59
C GLY A 357 -5.42 10.53 12.55
N PHE A 358 -5.11 11.09 13.73
CA PHE A 358 -4.50 12.41 13.85
C PHE A 358 -3.09 12.47 13.26
N ARG A 359 -2.27 11.45 13.47
CA ARG A 359 -0.93 11.35 12.87
C ARG A 359 -0.98 11.42 11.34
N ILE A 360 -1.90 10.66 10.73
CA ILE A 360 -2.05 10.64 9.27
C ILE A 360 -2.59 11.98 8.77
N LEU A 361 -3.57 12.57 9.46
CA LEU A 361 -4.10 13.90 9.13
C LEU A 361 -2.99 14.96 9.20
N GLY A 362 -2.15 14.93 10.23
CA GLY A 362 -0.98 15.80 10.36
C GLY A 362 0.00 15.65 9.19
N ASN A 363 0.26 14.41 8.74
CA ASN A 363 1.10 14.17 7.58
C ASN A 363 0.54 14.79 6.29
N HIS A 364 -0.77 14.76 6.09
CA HIS A 364 -1.44 15.38 4.96
C HIS A 364 -1.34 16.91 5.00
N TYR A 365 -1.61 17.51 6.17
CA TYR A 365 -1.46 18.95 6.33
C TYR A 365 -0.01 19.42 6.13
N ARG A 366 0.97 18.68 6.68
CA ARG A 366 2.39 19.03 6.51
C ARG A 366 2.83 19.01 5.04
N ARG A 367 2.35 18.03 4.23
CA ARG A 367 2.61 18.00 2.78
C ARG A 367 2.02 19.17 2.02
N LEU A 368 0.91 19.72 2.48
CA LEU A 368 0.31 20.94 1.93
C LEU A 368 0.87 22.23 2.56
N GLU A 369 1.93 22.11 3.35
CA GLU A 369 2.54 23.22 4.08
C GLU A 369 1.57 23.96 5.01
N ALA A 370 0.43 23.34 5.32
CA ALA A 370 -0.54 23.82 6.29
C ALA A 370 -0.06 23.49 7.72
N TYR A 371 1.06 24.13 8.09
CA TYR A 371 1.83 23.76 9.28
C TYR A 371 1.07 23.97 10.58
N ASP A 372 0.19 24.98 10.69
CA ASP A 372 -0.65 25.20 11.89
C ASP A 372 -1.57 24.00 12.15
N GLN A 373 -2.23 23.50 11.10
CA GLN A 373 -3.13 22.34 11.22
C GLN A 373 -2.34 21.04 11.44
N ALA A 374 -1.14 20.94 10.88
CA ALA A 374 -0.26 19.79 11.10
C ALA A 374 0.22 19.74 12.55
N GLU A 375 0.63 20.87 13.13
CA GLU A 375 1.06 20.99 14.53
C GLU A 375 -0.02 20.55 15.50
N ILE A 376 -1.26 21.06 15.32
CA ILE A 376 -2.43 20.67 16.11
C ILE A 376 -2.66 19.15 15.99
N SER A 377 -2.67 18.62 14.78
CA SER A 377 -2.94 17.19 14.55
C SER A 377 -1.88 16.29 15.19
N TYR A 378 -0.61 16.63 15.08
CA TYR A 378 0.46 15.89 15.76
C TYR A 378 0.39 16.06 17.28
N GLY A 379 -0.02 17.23 17.79
CA GLY A 379 -0.27 17.49 19.19
C GLY A 379 -1.29 16.53 19.79
N GLU A 380 -2.45 16.41 19.15
CA GLU A 380 -3.52 15.47 19.54
C GLU A 380 -3.01 14.00 19.53
N ALA A 381 -2.27 13.61 18.46
CA ALA A 381 -1.72 12.26 18.39
C ALA A 381 -0.73 11.97 19.54
N ILE A 382 0.12 12.92 19.89
CA ILE A 382 1.10 12.80 20.97
C ILE A 382 0.38 12.70 22.31
N GLU A 383 -0.59 13.59 22.60
CA GLU A 383 -1.33 13.60 23.85
C GLU A 383 -2.03 12.26 24.11
N LEU A 384 -2.70 11.70 23.08
CA LEU A 384 -3.36 10.40 23.17
C LEU A 384 -2.38 9.25 23.46
N LEU A 385 -1.18 9.30 22.89
CA LEU A 385 -0.17 8.25 23.12
C LEU A 385 0.59 8.46 24.43
N GLU A 386 0.82 9.70 24.89
CA GLU A 386 1.41 9.98 26.19
C GLU A 386 0.54 9.45 27.34
N GLN A 387 -0.79 9.59 27.24
CA GLN A 387 -1.74 9.05 28.22
C GLN A 387 -1.63 7.53 28.36
N LYS A 388 -1.19 6.84 27.29
CA LYS A 388 -0.95 5.39 27.27
C LYS A 388 0.50 5.00 27.56
N GLY A 389 1.43 5.96 27.64
CA GLY A 389 2.87 5.70 27.74
C GLY A 389 3.51 5.17 26.46
N GLU A 390 2.87 5.39 25.30
CA GLU A 390 3.23 4.82 23.99
C GLU A 390 3.78 5.84 22.99
N ALA A 391 3.95 7.10 23.39
CA ALA A 391 4.42 8.17 22.51
C ALA A 391 5.86 7.89 22.02
N GLY A 392 6.00 7.60 20.73
CA GLY A 392 7.28 7.29 20.10
C GLY A 392 8.02 8.53 19.60
N TRP A 393 9.34 8.42 19.42
CA TRP A 393 10.23 9.49 18.99
C TRP A 393 9.80 10.17 17.67
N PHE A 394 9.22 9.41 16.74
CA PHE A 394 8.88 9.89 15.40
C PHE A 394 7.86 11.04 15.39
N LEU A 395 6.85 10.98 16.25
CA LEU A 395 5.83 12.03 16.33
C LEU A 395 6.40 13.36 16.83
N TYR A 396 7.28 13.33 17.82
CA TYR A 396 8.00 14.52 18.27
C TYR A 396 8.90 15.08 17.18
N TYR A 397 9.57 14.21 16.43
CA TYR A 397 10.42 14.61 15.32
C TYR A 397 9.63 15.36 14.24
N VAL A 398 8.52 14.81 13.74
CA VAL A 398 7.72 15.45 12.70
C VAL A 398 6.99 16.71 13.20
N ARG A 399 6.58 16.76 14.47
CA ARG A 399 6.05 17.99 15.08
C ARG A 399 7.16 19.04 15.26
N GLY A 400 8.35 18.63 15.63
CA GLY A 400 9.52 19.49 15.70
C GLY A 400 9.82 20.18 14.38
N ILE A 401 9.83 19.41 13.26
CA ILE A 401 9.95 19.97 11.91
C ILE A 401 8.81 20.97 11.62
N THR A 402 7.60 20.61 11.95
CA THR A 402 6.42 21.47 11.72
C THR A 402 6.54 22.80 12.48
N ARG A 403 6.99 22.76 13.75
CA ARG A 403 7.21 23.93 14.59
C ARG A 403 8.38 24.80 14.09
N GLU A 404 9.42 24.19 13.56
CA GLU A 404 10.51 24.91 12.94
C GLU A 404 10.05 25.68 11.71
N ARG A 405 9.21 25.05 10.84
CA ARG A 405 8.58 25.72 9.70
C ARG A 405 7.60 26.84 10.08
N LEU A 406 7.04 26.80 11.27
CA LEU A 406 6.24 27.88 11.87
C LEU A 406 7.09 28.95 12.58
N ASP A 407 8.43 28.84 12.50
CA ASP A 407 9.37 29.70 13.21
C ASP A 407 9.24 29.71 14.74
N ILE A 408 8.72 28.60 15.32
CA ILE A 408 8.53 28.40 16.76
C ILE A 408 9.70 27.55 17.31
N TRP A 409 10.91 28.06 17.16
CA TRP A 409 12.16 27.32 17.43
C TRP A 409 12.24 26.68 18.82
N ASP A 410 11.90 27.41 19.87
CA ASP A 410 12.03 26.91 21.25
C ASP A 410 11.19 25.63 21.50
N LEU A 411 10.03 25.54 20.86
CA LEU A 411 9.20 24.35 20.92
C LEU A 411 9.70 23.24 19.96
N ALA A 412 10.24 23.61 18.83
CA ALA A 412 10.86 22.67 17.88
C ALA A 412 12.07 21.98 18.53
N GLU A 413 13.00 22.73 19.14
CA GLU A 413 14.15 22.17 19.84
C GLU A 413 13.73 21.23 20.99
N LYS A 414 12.70 21.59 21.76
CA LYS A 414 12.16 20.71 22.81
C LYS A 414 11.68 19.38 22.23
N ASP A 415 10.96 19.41 21.12
CA ASP A 415 10.46 18.19 20.46
C ASP A 415 11.60 17.33 19.92
N PHE A 416 12.60 17.91 19.26
CA PHE A 416 13.77 17.15 18.79
C PHE A 416 14.55 16.52 19.96
N ARG A 417 14.74 17.25 21.05
CA ARG A 417 15.39 16.71 22.25
C ARG A 417 14.55 15.61 22.90
N LYS A 418 13.22 15.75 22.92
CA LYS A 418 12.33 14.70 23.38
C LYS A 418 12.43 13.45 22.48
N ALA A 419 12.46 13.62 21.17
CA ALA A 419 12.68 12.52 20.24
C ALA A 419 14.00 11.79 20.51
N LEU A 420 15.10 12.52 20.72
CA LEU A 420 16.40 11.94 21.08
C LEU A 420 16.42 11.29 22.47
N SER A 421 15.62 11.78 23.43
CA SER A 421 15.50 11.11 24.73
C SER A 421 14.84 9.73 24.63
N LEU A 422 13.98 9.54 23.61
CA LEU A 422 13.29 8.27 23.32
C LEU A 422 14.11 7.37 22.39
N ASN A 423 14.89 7.95 21.47
CA ASN A 423 15.81 7.23 20.59
C ASN A 423 17.12 8.03 20.42
N PRO A 424 18.12 7.82 21.29
CA PRO A 424 19.31 8.69 21.39
C PRO A 424 20.21 8.75 20.16
N ASN A 425 20.18 7.72 19.33
CA ASN A 425 21.04 7.61 18.15
C ASN A 425 20.24 7.63 16.83
N GLN A 426 19.07 8.23 16.83
CA GLN A 426 18.27 8.36 15.61
C GLN A 426 18.93 9.36 14.65
N PRO A 427 19.54 8.89 13.51
CA PRO A 427 20.41 9.74 12.71
C PRO A 427 19.67 10.91 12.06
N GLN A 428 18.40 10.73 11.66
CA GLN A 428 17.61 11.81 11.08
C GLN A 428 17.35 12.93 12.09
N VAL A 429 17.07 12.60 13.35
CA VAL A 429 16.80 13.61 14.41
C VAL A 429 18.10 14.32 14.80
N LEU A 430 19.20 13.56 14.97
CA LEU A 430 20.53 14.11 15.27
C LEU A 430 20.95 15.09 14.17
N ASN A 431 20.83 14.67 12.91
CA ASN A 431 21.19 15.51 11.77
C ASN A 431 20.32 16.76 11.69
N TYR A 432 19.01 16.62 11.78
CA TYR A 432 18.10 17.76 11.66
C TYR A 432 18.31 18.80 12.76
N LEU A 433 18.39 18.35 14.02
CA LEU A 433 18.65 19.27 15.15
C LEU A 433 20.03 19.91 15.03
N GLY A 434 21.08 19.12 14.75
CA GLY A 434 22.43 19.61 14.60
C GLY A 434 22.55 20.64 13.47
N TYR A 435 22.00 20.34 12.29
CA TYR A 435 21.97 21.25 11.16
C TYR A 435 21.23 22.56 11.48
N SER A 436 20.04 22.47 12.09
CA SER A 436 19.27 23.65 12.48
C SER A 436 20.00 24.53 13.51
N LEU A 437 20.73 23.92 14.45
CA LEU A 437 21.56 24.68 15.41
C LEU A 437 22.73 25.40 14.71
N ILE A 438 23.35 24.76 13.71
CA ILE A 438 24.43 25.38 12.89
C ILE A 438 23.89 26.57 12.11
N GLU A 439 22.76 26.40 11.40
CA GLU A 439 22.15 27.49 10.63
C GLU A 439 21.73 28.68 11.52
N LYS A 440 21.26 28.40 12.72
CA LYS A 440 20.93 29.42 13.72
C LYS A 440 22.16 29.98 14.44
N ASN A 441 23.36 29.47 14.16
CA ASN A 441 24.63 29.87 14.77
C ASN A 441 24.61 29.76 16.32
N VAL A 442 24.00 28.71 16.86
CA VAL A 442 23.92 28.48 18.32
C VAL A 442 24.39 27.06 18.67
N LYS A 443 25.01 26.90 19.84
CA LYS A 443 25.47 25.60 20.38
C LYS A 443 26.30 24.77 19.35
N LEU A 444 27.23 25.43 18.65
CA LEU A 444 27.93 24.89 17.49
C LEU A 444 28.71 23.59 17.78
N ASP A 445 29.36 23.49 18.97
CA ASP A 445 30.08 22.25 19.35
C ASP A 445 29.11 21.08 19.57
N GLU A 446 27.95 21.30 20.22
CA GLU A 446 26.92 20.32 20.40
C GLU A 446 26.32 19.90 19.05
N ALA A 447 26.09 20.86 18.17
CA ALA A 447 25.54 20.63 16.83
C ALA A 447 26.45 19.73 15.99
N LEU A 448 27.75 20.01 16.02
CA LEU A 448 28.75 19.22 15.29
C LEU A 448 28.82 17.78 15.83
N ASP A 449 28.87 17.58 17.17
CA ASP A 449 28.84 16.25 17.80
C ASP A 449 27.59 15.46 17.36
N MET A 450 26.42 16.11 17.31
CA MET A 450 25.20 15.46 16.83
C MET A 450 25.32 14.99 15.39
N ILE A 451 25.85 15.82 14.48
CA ILE A 451 25.96 15.45 13.06
C ILE A 451 27.05 14.39 12.88
N GLU A 452 28.17 14.45 13.59
CA GLU A 452 29.21 13.41 13.58
C GLU A 452 28.63 12.05 14.01
N ARG A 453 27.80 12.04 15.06
CA ARG A 453 27.09 10.83 15.49
C ARG A 453 26.10 10.36 14.42
N ALA A 454 25.36 11.27 13.77
CA ALA A 454 24.44 10.92 12.69
C ALA A 454 25.17 10.25 11.52
N VAL A 455 26.34 10.76 11.11
CA VAL A 455 27.19 10.17 10.07
C VAL A 455 27.69 8.78 10.50
N LYS A 456 28.06 8.61 11.76
CA LYS A 456 28.50 7.29 12.28
C LYS A 456 27.40 6.24 12.19
N GLU A 457 26.16 6.61 12.47
CA GLU A 457 25.00 5.69 12.39
C GLU A 457 24.52 5.48 10.95
N SER A 458 24.77 6.44 10.04
CA SER A 458 24.31 6.39 8.64
C SER A 458 25.38 6.94 7.68
N PRO A 459 26.53 6.27 7.52
CA PRO A 459 27.69 6.78 6.75
C PRO A 459 27.45 6.87 5.24
N ASP A 460 26.46 6.17 4.72
CA ASP A 460 26.09 6.17 3.30
C ASP A 460 24.88 7.08 2.98
N SER A 461 24.45 7.87 3.93
CA SER A 461 23.40 8.88 3.72
C SER A 461 24.01 10.20 3.26
N GLY A 462 23.97 10.46 1.95
CA GLY A 462 24.63 11.63 1.34
C GLY A 462 24.22 12.95 1.98
N TYR A 463 22.93 13.16 2.29
CA TYR A 463 22.46 14.39 2.93
C TYR A 463 22.94 14.57 4.38
N ILE A 464 23.19 13.45 5.12
CA ILE A 464 23.78 13.54 6.48
C ILE A 464 25.27 13.87 6.39
N VAL A 465 25.96 13.26 5.42
CA VAL A 465 27.39 13.55 5.18
C VAL A 465 27.58 14.98 4.68
N ASP A 466 26.68 15.48 3.81
CA ASP A 466 26.66 16.89 3.39
C ASP A 466 26.51 17.83 4.57
N SER A 467 25.56 17.56 5.47
CA SER A 467 25.34 18.35 6.68
C SER A 467 26.60 18.43 7.56
N LEU A 468 27.40 17.35 7.64
CA LEU A 468 28.67 17.37 8.36
C LEU A 468 29.70 18.28 7.67
N GLY A 469 29.84 18.14 6.36
CA GLY A 469 30.73 19.00 5.56
C GLY A 469 30.32 20.45 5.66
N TRP A 470 29.04 20.74 5.55
CA TRP A 470 28.51 22.11 5.70
C TRP A 470 28.72 22.66 7.11
N GLY A 471 28.55 21.83 8.14
CA GLY A 471 28.85 22.18 9.53
C GLY A 471 30.31 22.61 9.71
N TYR A 472 31.26 21.85 9.18
CA TYR A 472 32.67 22.25 9.19
C TYR A 472 32.92 23.54 8.40
N TYR A 473 32.23 23.74 7.26
CA TYR A 473 32.32 24.99 6.48
C TYR A 473 31.86 26.20 7.30
N LYS A 474 30.69 26.13 7.93
CA LYS A 474 30.14 27.21 8.78
C LYS A 474 31.07 27.56 9.97
N LEU A 475 31.80 26.58 10.47
CA LEU A 475 32.79 26.75 11.54
C LEU A 475 34.18 27.24 11.02
N GLY A 476 34.30 27.48 9.71
CA GLY A 476 35.58 27.90 9.09
C GLY A 476 36.62 26.80 9.01
N GLN A 477 36.28 25.54 9.27
CA GLN A 477 37.16 24.39 9.22
C GLN A 477 37.17 23.77 7.81
N TYR A 478 37.50 24.56 6.82
CA TYR A 478 37.35 24.23 5.39
C TYR A 478 38.10 22.97 4.96
N GLU A 479 39.29 22.71 5.49
CA GLU A 479 40.07 21.52 5.18
C GLU A 479 39.38 20.21 5.66
N LYS A 480 38.60 20.29 6.73
CA LYS A 480 37.79 19.17 7.19
C LYS A 480 36.47 19.03 6.41
N ALA A 481 35.95 20.14 5.90
CA ALA A 481 34.72 20.13 5.10
C ALA A 481 34.92 19.42 3.75
N VAL A 482 36.08 19.60 3.09
CA VAL A 482 36.39 19.05 1.76
C VAL A 482 36.11 17.55 1.67
N PRO A 483 36.73 16.67 2.45
CA PRO A 483 36.53 15.22 2.28
C PRO A 483 35.09 14.77 2.54
N ASN A 484 34.36 15.47 3.41
CA ASN A 484 32.94 15.15 3.69
C ASN A 484 32.05 15.56 2.52
N LEU A 485 32.23 16.74 1.95
CA LEU A 485 31.44 17.18 0.81
C LEU A 485 31.82 16.45 -0.49
N GLU A 486 33.08 16.07 -0.67
CA GLU A 486 33.48 15.16 -1.75
C GLU A 486 32.73 13.81 -1.62
N ARG A 487 32.67 13.25 -0.41
CA ARG A 487 31.92 12.01 -0.14
C ARG A 487 30.41 12.19 -0.34
N ALA A 488 29.83 13.31 0.09
CA ALA A 488 28.41 13.62 -0.14
C ALA A 488 28.10 13.68 -1.65
N ALA A 489 28.96 14.34 -2.44
CA ALA A 489 28.81 14.43 -3.89
C ALA A 489 28.99 13.08 -4.61
N GLU A 490 29.79 12.15 -4.08
CA GLU A 490 29.85 10.77 -4.56
C GLU A 490 28.52 10.03 -4.30
N LEU A 491 27.92 10.22 -3.12
CA LEU A 491 26.66 9.58 -2.73
C LEU A 491 25.44 10.19 -3.43
N MET A 492 25.48 11.50 -3.69
CA MET A 492 24.40 12.28 -4.30
C MET A 492 24.92 13.10 -5.51
N PRO A 493 25.35 12.46 -6.60
CA PRO A 493 26.09 13.13 -7.67
C PRO A 493 25.26 14.13 -8.49
N ILE A 494 23.93 14.01 -8.46
CA ILE A 494 22.99 14.88 -9.21
C ILE A 494 22.22 15.86 -8.31
N ASP A 495 22.58 15.96 -7.04
CA ASP A 495 21.94 16.90 -6.12
C ASP A 495 22.53 18.31 -6.29
N PRO A 496 21.73 19.35 -6.57
CA PRO A 496 22.23 20.71 -6.80
C PRO A 496 22.82 21.33 -5.54
N ILE A 497 22.24 21.09 -4.35
CA ILE A 497 22.67 21.68 -3.08
C ILE A 497 24.06 21.13 -2.70
N VAL A 498 24.22 19.80 -2.77
CA VAL A 498 25.49 19.13 -2.45
C VAL A 498 26.63 19.62 -3.37
N ASN A 499 26.33 19.77 -4.68
CA ASN A 499 27.33 20.30 -5.61
C ASN A 499 27.62 21.77 -5.37
N ASP A 500 26.67 22.59 -4.95
CA ASP A 500 26.88 23.99 -4.58
C ASP A 500 27.72 24.10 -3.31
N HIS A 501 27.41 23.33 -2.27
CA HIS A 501 28.19 23.28 -1.02
C HIS A 501 29.64 22.86 -1.29
N LEU A 502 29.86 21.83 -2.12
CA LEU A 502 31.21 21.39 -2.49
C LEU A 502 31.95 22.49 -3.25
N GLY A 503 31.28 23.22 -4.13
CA GLY A 503 31.84 24.38 -4.82
C GLY A 503 32.28 25.49 -3.85
N ASP A 504 31.43 25.79 -2.87
CA ASP A 504 31.74 26.82 -1.85
C ASP A 504 32.98 26.45 -1.02
N VAL A 505 33.09 25.20 -0.60
CA VAL A 505 34.26 24.72 0.16
C VAL A 505 35.52 24.71 -0.69
N TYR A 506 35.47 24.26 -1.95
CA TYR A 506 36.59 24.30 -2.85
C TYR A 506 37.12 25.74 -3.05
N TRP A 507 36.21 26.71 -3.16
CA TRP A 507 36.57 28.11 -3.26
C TRP A 507 37.36 28.60 -2.03
N MET A 508 36.90 28.22 -0.82
CA MET A 508 37.50 28.64 0.44
C MET A 508 38.90 28.05 0.67
N VAL A 509 39.17 26.84 0.15
CA VAL A 509 40.51 26.22 0.19
C VAL A 509 41.38 26.58 -1.01
N GLY A 510 40.94 27.53 -1.88
CA GLY A 510 41.70 28.03 -3.02
C GLY A 510 41.60 27.20 -4.30
N ARG A 511 40.81 26.12 -4.33
CA ARG A 511 40.58 25.26 -5.50
C ARG A 511 39.49 25.88 -6.40
N LYS A 512 39.76 27.06 -6.95
CA LYS A 512 38.77 27.91 -7.62
C LYS A 512 38.21 27.30 -8.90
N THR A 513 39.04 26.59 -9.68
CA THR A 513 38.62 25.94 -10.93
C THR A 513 37.62 24.80 -10.63
N GLU A 514 37.91 24.00 -9.60
CA GLU A 514 37.00 22.94 -9.17
C GLU A 514 35.71 23.53 -8.58
N ALA A 515 35.77 24.64 -7.85
CA ALA A 515 34.62 25.36 -7.36
C ALA A 515 33.68 25.77 -8.49
N GLU A 516 34.21 26.44 -9.53
CA GLU A 516 33.41 26.84 -10.70
C GLU A 516 32.80 25.62 -11.42
N PHE A 517 33.53 24.51 -11.48
CA PHE A 517 33.02 23.27 -12.08
C PHE A 517 31.83 22.74 -11.30
N GLN A 518 31.91 22.70 -9.97
CA GLN A 518 30.79 22.19 -9.12
C GLN A 518 29.56 23.11 -9.19
N TRP A 519 29.74 24.44 -9.17
CA TRP A 519 28.65 25.39 -9.33
C TRP A 519 27.95 25.26 -10.70
N ARG A 520 28.70 25.01 -11.79
CA ARG A 520 28.08 24.71 -13.11
C ARG A 520 27.34 23.41 -13.12
N ARG A 521 27.83 22.38 -12.41
CA ARG A 521 27.11 21.13 -12.21
C ARG A 521 25.82 21.36 -11.43
N ALA A 522 25.86 22.08 -10.32
CA ALA A 522 24.68 22.44 -9.54
C ALA A 522 23.59 23.07 -10.43
N LEU A 523 23.96 24.05 -11.27
CA LEU A 523 23.04 24.68 -12.22
C LEU A 523 22.46 23.70 -13.27
N SER A 524 23.15 22.61 -13.59
CA SER A 524 22.68 21.64 -14.57
C SER A 524 21.67 20.62 -13.99
N PHE A 525 21.48 20.62 -12.68
CA PHE A 525 20.60 19.71 -11.95
C PHE A 525 19.30 20.37 -11.45
N ASP A 526 18.88 21.44 -12.10
CA ASP A 526 17.60 22.12 -11.89
C ASP A 526 17.39 22.58 -10.42
N PRO A 527 18.29 23.43 -9.87
CA PRO A 527 18.16 23.98 -8.52
C PRO A 527 16.96 24.92 -8.41
N GLU A 528 16.55 25.24 -7.18
CA GLU A 528 15.48 26.19 -6.92
C GLU A 528 15.84 27.60 -7.44
N GLU A 529 14.83 28.40 -7.80
CA GLU A 529 15.02 29.69 -8.51
C GLU A 529 15.92 30.66 -7.74
N GLU A 530 15.79 30.70 -6.41
CA GLU A 530 16.62 31.56 -5.54
C GLU A 530 18.09 31.12 -5.54
N GLU A 531 18.35 29.82 -5.57
CA GLU A 531 19.71 29.27 -5.64
C GLU A 531 20.34 29.49 -7.02
N ILE A 532 19.59 29.44 -8.10
CA ILE A 532 20.07 29.72 -9.46
C ILE A 532 20.75 31.07 -9.52
N GLU A 533 20.14 32.11 -9.00
CA GLU A 533 20.69 33.47 -9.06
C GLU A 533 21.93 33.62 -8.16
N ARG A 534 21.93 32.97 -7.00
CA ARG A 534 23.08 32.97 -6.09
C ARG A 534 24.28 32.25 -6.72
N ILE A 535 24.08 31.08 -7.32
CA ILE A 535 25.14 30.32 -7.99
C ILE A 535 25.68 31.08 -9.22
N LYS A 536 24.84 31.69 -10.03
CA LYS A 536 25.27 32.56 -11.15
C LYS A 536 26.10 33.73 -10.66
N LYS A 537 25.74 34.35 -9.53
CA LYS A 537 26.53 35.44 -8.94
C LYS A 537 27.90 34.95 -8.47
N LYS A 538 27.97 33.75 -7.83
CA LYS A 538 29.25 33.12 -7.46
C LYS A 538 30.17 32.92 -8.68
N LEU A 539 29.62 32.40 -9.79
CA LEU A 539 30.36 32.21 -11.04
C LEU A 539 30.88 33.54 -11.65
N LYS A 540 30.15 34.64 -11.44
CA LYS A 540 30.52 35.96 -12.01
C LYS A 540 31.54 36.73 -11.18
N VAL A 541 31.40 36.76 -9.86
CA VAL A 541 32.19 37.62 -8.98
C VAL A 541 32.99 36.87 -7.92
N GLY A 542 32.82 35.56 -7.82
CA GLY A 542 33.39 34.69 -6.81
C GLY A 542 32.61 34.67 -5.50
N LEU A 543 32.72 33.58 -4.75
CA LEU A 543 32.00 33.39 -3.48
C LEU A 543 32.33 34.48 -2.45
N THR A 544 33.62 34.88 -2.36
CA THR A 544 34.05 35.87 -1.38
C THR A 544 33.29 37.21 -1.54
N GLN A 545 33.06 37.65 -2.78
CA GLN A 545 32.28 38.86 -3.03
C GLN A 545 30.79 38.67 -2.73
N VAL A 546 30.25 37.48 -3.02
CA VAL A 546 28.84 37.15 -2.70
C VAL A 546 28.61 37.22 -1.19
N LEU A 547 29.47 36.58 -0.38
CA LEU A 547 29.38 36.61 1.08
C LEU A 547 29.52 38.01 1.66
N LYS A 548 30.39 38.86 1.05
CA LYS A 548 30.51 40.27 1.44
C LYS A 548 29.21 41.02 1.18
N ASP A 549 28.66 40.90 -0.01
CA ASP A 549 27.39 41.57 -0.39
C ASP A 549 26.22 41.12 0.53
N GLU A 550 26.14 39.83 0.86
CA GLU A 550 25.16 39.27 1.79
C GLU A 550 25.34 39.81 3.22
N SER A 551 26.56 40.00 3.68
CA SER A 551 26.83 40.58 5.01
C SER A 551 26.49 42.05 5.11
N GLU A 552 26.64 42.81 4.01
CA GLU A 552 26.29 44.24 3.93
C GLU A 552 24.78 44.45 3.71
N ASN A 553 24.06 43.48 3.13
CA ASN A 553 22.63 43.55 2.89
C ASN A 553 21.97 42.19 3.18
N PRO A 554 21.56 41.92 4.44
CA PRO A 554 21.01 40.62 4.86
C PRO A 554 19.74 40.18 4.12
N GLU A 555 19.03 41.11 3.45
CA GLU A 555 17.88 40.77 2.61
C GLU A 555 18.24 40.00 1.32
N LEU A 556 19.54 39.97 0.96
CA LEU A 556 20.06 39.22 -0.18
C LEU A 556 20.53 37.81 0.16
N SER A 557 20.53 37.42 1.44
CA SER A 557 20.87 36.06 1.84
C SER A 557 19.68 35.14 1.61
N VAL A 558 19.87 34.06 0.86
CA VAL A 558 18.91 32.96 0.72
C VAL A 558 18.77 32.30 2.09
N LYS A 559 17.56 32.22 2.61
CA LYS A 559 17.25 31.61 3.92
C LYS A 559 17.24 30.09 3.85
#